data_84bdc9bcb96e5500cd5ac9d782378177
#
_entry.id   84bdc9bcb96e5500cd5ac9d782378177
#
_cell.length_a   1.000
_cell.length_b   1.000
_cell.length_c   1.000
_cell.angle_alpha   90.00
_cell.angle_beta   90.00
_cell.angle_gamma   90.00
#
_symmetry.space_group_name_H-M   'P 1'
#
loop_
_entity.id
_entity.type
_entity.pdbx_description
1 polymer ?
#
loop_
_entity_poly.entity_id
_entity_poly.type
_entity_poly.pdbx_seq_one_letter_code
_entity_poly.pdbx_strand_id
1 'polypeptide(L)'
;MKSVAIIGAGITGLTAAFYLKRKGVAVTVYEGSNRVGGVIQSLRKDGYLAEFGPNTLLETSPKISQLIRDVGLQSRRLDPDPKAGARFVVRYKRPIEMPGSPLGFLTTDLFSLKAKLAVLREPFISRRRDGVEESIGQFVVRRFNQEFLDNAIDALVAGIYAGDPQKLSVTHAFPRLKALEDNYGSMIKGQIFGARERKRRGEVAKDRAPKFSFDEGLQVLPDTLAALLGDSVKLNTPVTKLTQGADGWMVTTAAGEARHSAVIYCGTAHKLAELQVVGAPGIARQGSAGIQAEQCSALHAFSEIRHPPVASVVLGFRREDVAHPCNGFGMLIPKIEGFKILGTIFSSSLFPNRAPAGHHTLTTYVGGERYPELASLPHDQLVSLVCDDLKILLGLRGQPTFRHVVVYPRAIPQYNVGYGRFKDLMTKIEVETPGFFLAGHYRDGVSLSDSIVSGINVAERVEKLARMR
;
A
#
# COMPACT_ATOMS: atom_id res chain seq x y z
N MET A 1 -3.99 23.70 21.60
CA MET A 1 -4.33 23.69 20.14
C MET A 1 -5.85 23.62 20.05
N LYS A 2 -6.50 24.59 19.38
CA LYS A 2 -7.98 24.69 19.41
C LYS A 2 -8.63 23.75 18.39
N SER A 3 -8.09 23.62 17.19
CA SER A 3 -8.64 22.74 16.15
C SER A 3 -7.59 22.30 15.13
N VAL A 4 -7.82 21.16 14.47
CA VAL A 4 -6.93 20.59 13.42
C VAL A 4 -7.74 20.29 12.17
N ALA A 5 -7.26 20.78 11.02
CA ALA A 5 -7.76 20.39 9.72
C ALA A 5 -7.04 19.13 9.24
N ILE A 6 -7.77 18.16 8.72
CA ILE A 6 -7.23 16.94 8.13
C ILE A 6 -7.72 16.88 6.68
N ILE A 7 -6.79 16.83 5.73
CA ILE A 7 -7.09 16.83 4.31
C ILE A 7 -6.99 15.40 3.77
N GLY A 8 -8.13 14.85 3.40
CA GLY A 8 -8.29 13.47 2.92
C GLY A 8 -8.90 12.54 3.96
N ALA A 9 -10.07 11.94 3.64
CA ALA A 9 -10.75 10.92 4.43
C ALA A 9 -10.38 9.49 4.02
N GLY A 10 -9.16 9.27 3.56
CA GLY A 10 -8.55 7.95 3.48
C GLY A 10 -8.26 7.41 4.87
N ILE A 11 -7.84 6.14 4.96
CA ILE A 11 -7.63 5.47 6.27
C ILE A 11 -6.63 6.22 7.16
N THR A 12 -5.60 6.85 6.60
CA THR A 12 -4.62 7.65 7.35
C THR A 12 -5.29 8.84 8.03
N GLY A 13 -6.07 9.63 7.28
CA GLY A 13 -6.73 10.83 7.80
C GLY A 13 -7.82 10.50 8.81
N LEU A 14 -8.65 9.48 8.54
CA LEU A 14 -9.68 9.03 9.48
C LEU A 14 -9.08 8.51 10.79
N THR A 15 -7.98 7.75 10.72
CA THR A 15 -7.27 7.25 11.90
C THR A 15 -6.67 8.41 12.71
N ALA A 16 -6.04 9.37 12.05
CA ALA A 16 -5.50 10.56 12.73
C ALA A 16 -6.60 11.37 13.40
N ALA A 17 -7.71 11.62 12.71
CA ALA A 17 -8.87 12.33 13.23
C ALA A 17 -9.46 11.64 14.47
N PHE A 18 -9.63 10.31 14.41
CA PHE A 18 -10.17 9.52 15.49
C PHE A 18 -9.32 9.65 16.77
N TYR A 19 -8.01 9.48 16.66
CA TYR A 19 -7.14 9.56 17.83
C TYR A 19 -7.03 10.99 18.39
N LEU A 20 -7.00 12.02 17.54
CA LEU A 20 -7.02 13.41 17.97
C LEU A 20 -8.33 13.77 18.70
N LYS A 21 -9.49 13.36 18.14
CA LYS A 21 -10.81 13.57 18.76
C LYS A 21 -10.91 12.88 20.13
N ARG A 22 -10.39 11.67 20.28
CA ARG A 22 -10.30 10.96 21.58
C ARG A 22 -9.46 11.70 22.62
N LYS A 23 -8.51 12.52 22.17
CA LYS A 23 -7.67 13.37 23.03
C LYS A 23 -8.28 14.76 23.31
N GLY A 24 -9.53 14.97 22.90
CA GLY A 24 -10.25 16.24 23.10
C GLY A 24 -9.85 17.35 22.13
N VAL A 25 -9.13 17.04 21.06
CA VAL A 25 -8.80 18.01 20.00
C VAL A 25 -9.96 18.08 19.01
N ALA A 26 -10.47 19.30 18.76
CA ALA A 26 -11.46 19.51 17.70
C ALA A 26 -10.83 19.21 16.34
N VAL A 27 -11.49 18.41 15.53
CA VAL A 27 -11.00 18.03 14.18
C VAL A 27 -12.05 18.30 13.11
N THR A 28 -11.59 18.65 11.91
CA THR A 28 -12.42 18.70 10.71
C THR A 28 -11.67 17.95 9.61
N VAL A 29 -12.28 16.89 9.08
CA VAL A 29 -11.76 16.11 7.95
C VAL A 29 -12.41 16.60 6.67
N TYR A 30 -11.60 17.07 5.72
CA TYR A 30 -12.03 17.54 4.41
C TYR A 30 -11.76 16.47 3.36
N GLU A 31 -12.81 16.01 2.69
CA GLU A 31 -12.74 14.99 1.63
C GLU A 31 -13.38 15.53 0.34
N GLY A 32 -12.63 15.44 -0.76
CA GLY A 32 -13.11 15.94 -2.06
C GLY A 32 -14.12 15.02 -2.72
N SER A 33 -14.17 13.74 -2.37
CA SER A 33 -15.12 12.77 -2.92
C SER A 33 -16.41 12.69 -2.09
N ASN A 34 -17.38 11.94 -2.62
CA ASN A 34 -18.67 11.69 -1.96
C ASN A 34 -18.65 10.54 -0.96
N ARG A 35 -17.48 9.94 -0.67
CA ARG A 35 -17.31 8.80 0.24
C ARG A 35 -15.99 8.86 1.00
N VAL A 36 -15.93 8.14 2.10
CA VAL A 36 -14.69 7.89 2.87
C VAL A 36 -13.96 6.63 2.40
N GLY A 37 -12.75 6.44 2.89
CA GLY A 37 -11.94 5.23 2.69
C GLY A 37 -10.87 5.34 1.61
N GLY A 38 -10.93 6.36 0.73
CA GLY A 38 -9.96 6.51 -0.35
C GLY A 38 -9.98 5.30 -1.30
N VAL A 39 -8.86 4.56 -1.39
CA VAL A 39 -8.74 3.35 -2.23
C VAL A 39 -9.39 2.11 -1.60
N ILE A 40 -9.76 2.15 -0.32
CA ILE A 40 -10.52 1.06 0.32
C ILE A 40 -11.95 1.15 -0.20
N GLN A 41 -12.41 0.09 -0.84
CA GLN A 41 -13.79 -0.01 -1.31
C GLN A 41 -14.17 -1.49 -1.43
N SER A 42 -15.28 -1.86 -0.80
CA SER A 42 -15.91 -3.18 -0.91
C SER A 42 -17.28 -3.04 -1.56
N LEU A 43 -17.65 -3.98 -2.40
CA LEU A 43 -18.97 -4.04 -3.06
C LEU A 43 -19.60 -5.40 -2.84
N ARG A 44 -20.80 -5.42 -2.21
CA ARG A 44 -21.64 -6.59 -2.17
C ARG A 44 -22.68 -6.52 -3.28
N LYS A 45 -22.62 -7.46 -4.21
CA LYS A 45 -23.58 -7.55 -5.33
C LYS A 45 -23.69 -9.00 -5.81
N ASP A 46 -24.88 -9.45 -6.12
CA ASP A 46 -25.20 -10.79 -6.67
C ASP A 46 -24.60 -11.94 -5.82
N GLY A 47 -24.58 -11.78 -4.48
CA GLY A 47 -23.99 -12.74 -3.54
C GLY A 47 -22.46 -12.68 -3.43
N TYR A 48 -21.79 -11.87 -4.26
CA TYR A 48 -20.35 -11.63 -4.20
C TYR A 48 -20.02 -10.46 -3.28
N LEU A 49 -18.88 -10.54 -2.60
CA LEU A 49 -18.27 -9.41 -1.90
C LEU A 49 -16.88 -9.16 -2.50
N ALA A 50 -16.77 -8.12 -3.30
CA ALA A 50 -15.59 -7.73 -4.03
C ALA A 50 -14.81 -6.62 -3.33
N GLU A 51 -13.49 -6.75 -3.27
CA GLU A 51 -12.55 -5.72 -2.82
C GLU A 51 -11.84 -5.13 -4.04
N PHE A 52 -11.72 -3.81 -4.14
CA PHE A 52 -11.14 -3.18 -5.34
C PHE A 52 -9.70 -2.72 -5.13
N GLY A 53 -9.36 -2.25 -3.94
CA GLY A 53 -8.00 -1.82 -3.57
C GLY A 53 -7.26 -2.92 -2.78
N PRO A 54 -6.96 -2.67 -1.50
CA PRO A 54 -6.42 -3.70 -0.63
C PRO A 54 -7.46 -4.81 -0.37
N ASN A 55 -6.99 -6.05 -0.26
CA ASN A 55 -7.86 -7.21 0.00
C ASN A 55 -7.74 -7.73 1.44
N THR A 56 -6.65 -7.40 2.11
CA THR A 56 -6.35 -7.86 3.47
C THR A 56 -5.69 -6.75 4.28
N LEU A 57 -5.91 -6.76 5.59
CA LEU A 57 -5.17 -5.98 6.56
C LEU A 57 -4.15 -6.89 7.28
N LEU A 58 -2.91 -6.41 7.40
CA LEU A 58 -1.82 -7.12 8.07
C LEU A 58 -1.61 -6.56 9.47
N GLU A 59 -1.55 -7.41 10.47
CA GLU A 59 -1.28 -7.02 11.85
C GLU A 59 0.23 -6.90 12.10
N THR A 60 0.86 -5.89 11.46
CA THR A 60 2.31 -5.66 11.51
C THR A 60 2.78 -4.89 12.73
N SER A 61 1.85 -4.31 13.49
CA SER A 61 2.11 -3.48 14.67
C SER A 61 0.97 -3.65 15.69
N PRO A 62 1.27 -3.64 17.01
CA PRO A 62 0.25 -3.62 18.07
C PRO A 62 -0.73 -2.45 17.96
N LYS A 63 -0.32 -1.34 17.31
CA LYS A 63 -1.16 -0.17 17.06
C LYS A 63 -2.39 -0.52 16.21
N ILE A 64 -2.28 -1.51 15.30
CA ILE A 64 -3.39 -1.95 14.44
C ILE A 64 -4.45 -2.66 15.28
N SER A 65 -4.06 -3.66 16.07
CA SER A 65 -4.99 -4.37 16.96
C SER A 65 -5.64 -3.42 17.96
N GLN A 66 -4.87 -2.43 18.43
CA GLN A 66 -5.40 -1.41 19.33
C GLN A 66 -6.48 -0.56 18.63
N LEU A 67 -6.24 -0.13 17.38
CA LEU A 67 -7.26 0.59 16.61
C LEU A 67 -8.55 -0.23 16.46
N ILE A 68 -8.42 -1.52 16.10
CA ILE A 68 -9.59 -2.40 15.91
C ILE A 68 -10.41 -2.53 17.21
N ARG A 69 -9.73 -2.62 18.36
CA ARG A 69 -10.39 -2.59 19.68
C ARG A 69 -11.06 -1.25 19.97
N ASP A 70 -10.34 -0.16 19.73
CA ASP A 70 -10.79 1.20 20.04
C ASP A 70 -12.03 1.62 19.23
N VAL A 71 -12.18 1.10 18.01
CA VAL A 71 -13.35 1.34 17.17
C VAL A 71 -14.45 0.26 17.31
N GLY A 72 -14.26 -0.75 18.17
CA GLY A 72 -15.27 -1.77 18.46
C GLY A 72 -15.46 -2.81 17.36
N LEU A 73 -14.45 -3.07 16.51
CA LEU A 73 -14.59 -3.97 15.37
C LEU A 73 -14.06 -5.41 15.59
N GLN A 74 -13.74 -5.80 16.84
CA GLN A 74 -13.20 -7.16 17.11
C GLN A 74 -14.15 -8.27 16.68
N SER A 75 -15.45 -8.12 16.96
CA SER A 75 -16.49 -9.14 16.62
C SER A 75 -16.77 -9.24 15.12
N ARG A 76 -16.39 -8.23 14.34
CA ARG A 76 -16.55 -8.19 12.88
C ARG A 76 -15.31 -8.64 12.12
N ARG A 77 -14.21 -8.88 12.84
CA ARG A 77 -12.96 -9.36 12.27
C ARG A 77 -13.13 -10.79 11.75
N LEU A 78 -12.62 -11.03 10.54
CA LEU A 78 -12.49 -12.35 9.93
C LEU A 78 -11.02 -12.69 9.72
N ASP A 79 -10.57 -13.78 10.30
CA ASP A 79 -9.28 -14.36 10.00
C ASP A 79 -9.36 -15.21 8.71
N PRO A 80 -8.28 -15.34 7.93
CA PRO A 80 -8.30 -16.15 6.72
C PRO A 80 -8.46 -17.63 7.05
N ASP A 81 -9.04 -18.39 6.12
CA ASP A 81 -9.10 -19.84 6.22
C ASP A 81 -7.67 -20.40 6.36
N PRO A 82 -7.37 -21.18 7.41
CA PRO A 82 -6.06 -21.80 7.58
C PRO A 82 -5.62 -22.65 6.37
N LYS A 83 -6.56 -23.21 5.61
CA LYS A 83 -6.31 -23.99 4.40
C LYS A 83 -5.88 -23.13 3.22
N ALA A 84 -6.11 -21.80 3.26
CA ALA A 84 -5.70 -20.85 2.23
C ALA A 84 -4.31 -20.25 2.47
N GLY A 85 -3.45 -20.92 3.23
CA GLY A 85 -2.09 -20.47 3.54
C GLY A 85 -1.10 -20.55 2.38
N ALA A 86 -1.33 -21.44 1.42
CA ALA A 86 -0.47 -21.64 0.25
C ALA A 86 -0.37 -20.37 -0.60
N ARG A 87 0.81 -20.08 -1.09
CA ARG A 87 1.10 -18.96 -2.01
C ARG A 87 1.75 -19.53 -3.25
N PHE A 88 1.32 -19.08 -4.42
CA PHE A 88 1.83 -19.58 -5.67
C PHE A 88 2.63 -18.52 -6.42
N VAL A 89 3.67 -18.97 -7.12
CA VAL A 89 4.37 -18.20 -8.14
C VAL A 89 4.27 -18.97 -9.44
N VAL A 90 3.96 -18.28 -10.51
CA VAL A 90 3.88 -18.92 -11.84
C VAL A 90 5.29 -19.26 -12.32
N ARG A 91 5.48 -20.52 -12.73
CA ARG A 91 6.70 -21.00 -13.39
C ARG A 91 6.30 -22.05 -14.43
N TYR A 92 6.92 -21.98 -15.61
CA TYR A 92 6.57 -22.87 -16.73
C TYR A 92 5.05 -22.80 -17.07
N LYS A 93 4.50 -21.59 -17.04
CA LYS A 93 3.07 -21.29 -17.28
C LYS A 93 2.08 -22.00 -16.35
N ARG A 94 2.51 -22.41 -15.17
CA ARG A 94 1.65 -23.05 -14.15
C ARG A 94 1.95 -22.49 -12.75
N PRO A 95 0.94 -22.38 -11.87
CA PRO A 95 1.16 -22.02 -10.47
C PRO A 95 1.96 -23.10 -9.74
N ILE A 96 3.09 -22.72 -9.15
CA ILE A 96 3.89 -23.58 -8.28
C ILE A 96 3.85 -23.01 -6.88
N GLU A 97 3.57 -23.85 -5.89
CA GLU A 97 3.53 -23.42 -4.50
C GLU A 97 4.90 -22.96 -4.00
N MET A 98 4.92 -21.80 -3.33
CA MET A 98 6.14 -21.29 -2.70
C MET A 98 6.52 -22.14 -1.50
N PRO A 99 7.78 -22.53 -1.37
CA PRO A 99 8.23 -23.38 -0.28
C PRO A 99 8.09 -22.68 1.08
N GLY A 100 7.41 -23.31 2.02
CA GLY A 100 7.25 -22.83 3.40
C GLY A 100 8.36 -23.28 4.36
N SER A 101 9.30 -24.12 3.91
CA SER A 101 10.36 -24.70 4.73
C SER A 101 11.69 -24.80 3.97
N PRO A 102 12.83 -24.89 4.66
CA PRO A 102 14.14 -25.12 4.03
C PRO A 102 14.19 -26.38 3.15
N LEU A 103 13.57 -27.47 3.59
CA LEU A 103 13.49 -28.71 2.80
C LEU A 103 12.64 -28.50 1.55
N GLY A 104 11.49 -27.85 1.68
CA GLY A 104 10.64 -27.47 0.53
C GLY A 104 11.40 -26.58 -0.45
N PHE A 105 12.26 -25.67 0.03
CA PHE A 105 13.11 -24.86 -0.84
C PHE A 105 14.10 -25.71 -1.65
N LEU A 106 14.68 -26.76 -1.06
CA LEU A 106 15.61 -27.65 -1.77
C LEU A 106 14.91 -28.49 -2.83
N THR A 107 13.64 -28.84 -2.62
CA THR A 107 12.88 -29.72 -3.52
C THR A 107 12.02 -28.99 -4.55
N THR A 108 11.77 -27.68 -4.37
CA THR A 108 10.91 -26.91 -5.30
C THR A 108 11.48 -26.80 -6.71
N ASP A 109 10.60 -26.80 -7.71
CA ASP A 109 10.92 -26.54 -9.13
C ASP A 109 11.00 -25.05 -9.48
N LEU A 110 10.74 -24.15 -8.51
CA LEU A 110 10.82 -22.70 -8.74
C LEU A 110 12.24 -22.24 -9.09
N PHE A 111 13.25 -22.92 -8.58
CA PHE A 111 14.65 -22.53 -8.70
C PHE A 111 15.54 -23.69 -9.15
N SER A 112 16.47 -23.37 -10.04
CA SER A 112 17.53 -24.29 -10.44
C SER A 112 18.47 -24.61 -9.28
N LEU A 113 19.25 -25.67 -9.41
CA LEU A 113 20.31 -26.00 -8.45
C LEU A 113 21.30 -24.84 -8.26
N LYS A 114 21.63 -24.14 -9.36
CA LYS A 114 22.50 -22.95 -9.32
C LYS A 114 21.91 -21.84 -8.43
N ALA A 115 20.62 -21.56 -8.52
CA ALA A 115 19.95 -20.57 -7.68
C ALA A 115 19.89 -21.02 -6.21
N LYS A 116 19.64 -22.30 -5.95
CA LYS A 116 19.65 -22.87 -4.60
C LYS A 116 21.04 -22.76 -3.95
N LEU A 117 22.11 -23.02 -4.70
CA LEU A 117 23.50 -22.85 -4.24
C LEU A 117 23.86 -21.38 -3.99
N ALA A 118 23.32 -20.46 -4.77
CA ALA A 118 23.51 -19.01 -4.53
C ALA A 118 22.97 -18.57 -3.17
N VAL A 119 21.85 -19.15 -2.72
CA VAL A 119 21.29 -18.88 -1.37
C VAL A 119 22.26 -19.35 -0.29
N LEU A 120 22.89 -20.52 -0.43
CA LEU A 120 23.89 -21.02 0.53
C LEU A 120 25.15 -20.15 0.58
N ARG A 121 25.52 -19.51 -0.52
CA ARG A 121 26.67 -18.59 -0.61
C ARG A 121 26.36 -17.20 -0.03
N GLU A 122 25.10 -16.80 0.10
CA GLU A 122 24.69 -15.45 0.53
C GLU A 122 25.34 -15.00 1.85
N PRO A 123 25.48 -15.83 2.92
CA PRO A 123 26.11 -15.43 4.17
C PRO A 123 27.59 -14.99 4.07
N PHE A 124 28.26 -15.31 2.97
CA PHE A 124 29.67 -15.01 2.73
C PHE A 124 29.85 -13.81 1.79
N ILE A 125 28.77 -13.26 1.24
CA ILE A 125 28.84 -12.08 0.38
C ILE A 125 28.98 -10.83 1.24
N SER A 126 30.01 -10.03 0.97
CA SER A 126 30.28 -8.78 1.69
C SER A 126 29.14 -7.78 1.51
N ARG A 127 28.83 -7.05 2.59
CA ARG A 127 27.90 -5.92 2.51
C ARG A 127 28.50 -4.79 1.68
N ARG A 128 27.65 -4.04 0.97
CA ARG A 128 28.05 -2.86 0.26
C ARG A 128 28.28 -1.71 1.25
N ARG A 129 29.38 -0.95 1.08
CA ARG A 129 29.79 0.13 2.00
C ARG A 129 30.09 1.46 1.30
N ASP A 130 29.87 1.53 -0.01
CA ASP A 130 30.17 2.71 -0.82
C ASP A 130 29.14 3.85 -0.70
N GLY A 131 28.08 3.65 0.09
CA GLY A 131 27.02 4.64 0.28
C GLY A 131 26.08 4.79 -0.92
N VAL A 132 26.30 4.06 -2.01
CA VAL A 132 25.44 4.14 -3.20
C VAL A 132 24.13 3.39 -2.96
N GLU A 133 23.02 4.08 -3.18
CA GLU A 133 21.69 3.49 -3.09
C GLU A 133 21.49 2.45 -4.21
N GLU A 134 20.97 1.28 -3.84
CA GLU A 134 20.69 0.17 -4.76
C GLU A 134 19.20 0.05 -5.05
N SER A 135 18.85 -0.35 -6.29
CA SER A 135 17.55 -0.90 -6.55
C SER A 135 17.41 -2.29 -5.91
N ILE A 136 16.15 -2.74 -5.70
CA ILE A 136 15.90 -4.11 -5.21
C ILE A 136 16.46 -5.16 -6.18
N GLY A 137 16.43 -4.88 -7.50
CA GLY A 137 17.01 -5.76 -8.51
C GLY A 137 18.51 -5.89 -8.37
N GLN A 138 19.24 -4.77 -8.25
CA GLN A 138 20.69 -4.78 -8.03
C GLN A 138 21.06 -5.48 -6.73
N PHE A 139 20.33 -5.20 -5.64
CA PHE A 139 20.53 -5.81 -4.34
C PHE A 139 20.38 -7.34 -4.40
N VAL A 140 19.29 -7.82 -5.04
CA VAL A 140 19.01 -9.26 -5.13
C VAL A 140 20.00 -9.99 -6.02
N VAL A 141 20.36 -9.41 -7.19
CA VAL A 141 21.35 -10.02 -8.08
C VAL A 141 22.71 -10.14 -7.40
N ARG A 142 23.13 -9.12 -6.67
CA ARG A 142 24.41 -9.12 -5.91
C ARG A 142 24.41 -10.16 -4.78
N ARG A 143 23.29 -10.29 -4.06
CA ARG A 143 23.19 -11.21 -2.88
C ARG A 143 22.91 -12.65 -3.28
N PHE A 144 22.16 -12.85 -4.33
CA PHE A 144 21.73 -14.17 -4.80
C PHE A 144 22.16 -14.40 -6.25
N ASN A 145 21.28 -14.16 -7.20
CA ASN A 145 21.56 -14.18 -8.64
C ASN A 145 20.38 -13.63 -9.46
N GLN A 146 20.55 -13.57 -10.78
CA GLN A 146 19.52 -13.09 -11.70
C GLN A 146 18.26 -13.98 -11.69
N GLU A 147 18.42 -15.30 -11.61
CA GLU A 147 17.29 -16.22 -11.59
C GLU A 147 16.35 -15.99 -10.39
N PHE A 148 16.94 -15.67 -9.22
CA PHE A 148 16.15 -15.37 -8.02
C PHE A 148 15.36 -14.07 -8.19
N LEU A 149 15.95 -13.09 -8.86
CA LEU A 149 15.25 -11.86 -9.22
C LEU A 149 14.09 -12.16 -10.17
N ASP A 150 14.35 -12.87 -11.26
CA ASP A 150 13.39 -13.08 -12.34
C ASP A 150 12.21 -13.96 -11.92
N ASN A 151 12.44 -14.98 -11.09
CA ASN A 151 11.42 -15.97 -10.74
C ASN A 151 10.65 -15.65 -9.46
N ALA A 152 11.19 -14.83 -8.56
CA ALA A 152 10.54 -14.57 -7.26
C ALA A 152 10.36 -13.10 -6.98
N ILE A 153 11.44 -12.31 -7.04
CA ILE A 153 11.40 -10.93 -6.54
C ILE A 153 10.67 -10.01 -7.51
N ASP A 154 10.80 -10.21 -8.82
CA ASP A 154 10.05 -9.47 -9.83
C ASP A 154 8.53 -9.62 -9.61
N ALA A 155 8.08 -10.85 -9.38
CA ALA A 155 6.68 -11.14 -9.10
C ALA A 155 6.21 -10.54 -7.76
N LEU A 156 7.05 -10.58 -6.72
CA LEU A 156 6.76 -9.98 -5.42
C LEU A 156 6.65 -8.45 -5.50
N VAL A 157 7.55 -7.81 -6.22
CA VAL A 157 7.55 -6.36 -6.47
C VAL A 157 6.30 -5.96 -7.25
N ALA A 158 5.95 -6.71 -8.29
CA ALA A 158 4.72 -6.49 -9.06
C ALA A 158 3.46 -6.63 -8.18
N GLY A 159 3.42 -7.62 -7.29
CA GLY A 159 2.29 -7.86 -6.39
C GLY A 159 2.12 -6.82 -5.27
N ILE A 160 3.20 -6.19 -4.80
CA ILE A 160 3.15 -5.20 -3.71
C ILE A 160 3.05 -3.78 -4.23
N TYR A 161 3.87 -3.43 -5.22
CA TYR A 161 4.03 -2.07 -5.74
C TYR A 161 3.43 -1.87 -7.12
N ALA A 162 3.05 -2.95 -7.83
CA ALA A 162 2.85 -2.93 -9.27
C ALA A 162 4.07 -2.27 -9.98
N GLY A 163 5.28 -2.46 -9.41
CA GLY A 163 6.50 -1.71 -9.69
C GLY A 163 7.51 -2.49 -10.54
N ASP A 164 8.65 -1.84 -10.74
CA ASP A 164 9.81 -2.38 -11.43
C ASP A 164 10.95 -2.62 -10.42
N PRO A 165 11.44 -3.85 -10.21
CA PRO A 165 12.53 -4.11 -9.28
C PRO A 165 13.85 -3.42 -9.65
N GLN A 166 14.04 -3.04 -10.91
CA GLN A 166 15.22 -2.30 -11.36
C GLN A 166 15.19 -0.83 -10.96
N LYS A 167 14.00 -0.30 -10.62
CA LYS A 167 13.82 1.11 -10.24
C LYS A 167 13.59 1.30 -8.75
N LEU A 168 12.86 0.40 -8.09
CA LEU A 168 12.51 0.52 -6.67
C LEU A 168 13.74 0.42 -5.78
N SER A 169 13.89 1.39 -4.87
CA SER A 169 14.94 1.43 -3.86
C SER A 169 14.78 0.31 -2.83
N VAL A 170 15.83 -0.46 -2.59
CA VAL A 170 15.80 -1.43 -1.48
C VAL A 170 15.69 -0.73 -0.12
N THR A 171 16.29 0.45 0.02
CA THR A 171 16.29 1.23 1.26
C THR A 171 14.90 1.77 1.60
N HIS A 172 14.18 2.27 0.63
CA HIS A 172 12.91 2.95 0.86
C HIS A 172 11.69 2.05 0.66
N ALA A 173 11.72 1.11 -0.30
CA ALA A 173 10.63 0.19 -0.56
C ALA A 173 10.68 -1.07 0.33
N PHE A 174 11.88 -1.55 0.65
CA PHE A 174 12.10 -2.77 1.45
C PHE A 174 13.09 -2.52 2.61
N PRO A 175 12.88 -1.53 3.48
CA PRO A 175 13.84 -1.11 4.50
C PRO A 175 14.26 -2.25 5.45
N ARG A 176 13.37 -3.24 5.66
CA ARG A 176 13.69 -4.41 6.48
C ARG A 176 14.74 -5.31 5.84
N LEU A 177 14.72 -5.48 4.51
CA LEU A 177 15.73 -6.26 3.81
C LEU A 177 17.10 -5.59 3.91
N LYS A 178 17.12 -4.27 3.69
CA LYS A 178 18.34 -3.47 3.84
C LYS A 178 18.88 -3.53 5.27
N ALA A 179 18.02 -3.41 6.28
CA ALA A 179 18.41 -3.52 7.69
C ALA A 179 19.00 -4.88 8.07
N LEU A 180 18.57 -5.99 7.44
CA LEU A 180 19.21 -7.30 7.65
C LEU A 180 20.66 -7.31 7.18
N GLU A 181 20.93 -6.72 5.99
CA GLU A 181 22.31 -6.57 5.51
C GLU A 181 23.12 -5.63 6.40
N ASP A 182 22.58 -4.46 6.76
CA ASP A 182 23.30 -3.44 7.52
C ASP A 182 23.67 -3.92 8.93
N ASN A 183 22.75 -4.61 9.61
CA ASN A 183 22.94 -5.04 11.00
C ASN A 183 23.68 -6.37 11.11
N TYR A 184 23.51 -7.30 10.17
CA TYR A 184 24.03 -8.66 10.26
C TYR A 184 24.99 -9.04 9.13
N GLY A 185 25.21 -8.16 8.16
CA GLY A 185 26.03 -8.41 6.97
C GLY A 185 25.43 -9.40 5.97
N SER A 186 24.27 -10.00 6.28
CA SER A 186 23.64 -11.06 5.49
C SER A 186 22.15 -11.12 5.79
N MET A 187 21.34 -11.38 4.77
CA MET A 187 19.91 -11.61 4.93
C MET A 187 19.63 -12.89 5.71
N ILE A 188 20.35 -13.98 5.42
CA ILE A 188 20.17 -15.29 6.08
C ILE A 188 20.61 -15.19 7.54
N LYS A 189 21.80 -14.66 7.83
CA LYS A 189 22.25 -14.42 9.22
C LYS A 189 21.25 -13.54 9.97
N GLY A 190 20.78 -12.47 9.35
CA GLY A 190 19.78 -11.56 9.94
C GLY A 190 18.43 -12.23 10.20
N GLN A 191 17.99 -13.14 9.36
CA GLN A 191 16.78 -13.95 9.62
C GLN A 191 16.95 -14.84 10.86
N ILE A 192 18.09 -15.49 11.00
CA ILE A 192 18.37 -16.42 12.10
C ILE A 192 18.63 -15.65 13.41
N PHE A 193 19.62 -14.77 13.43
CA PHE A 193 20.06 -14.09 14.65
C PHE A 193 19.12 -12.95 15.07
N GLY A 194 18.55 -12.21 14.11
CA GLY A 194 17.59 -11.14 14.37
C GLY A 194 16.20 -11.62 14.83
N ALA A 195 15.90 -12.92 14.75
CA ALA A 195 14.59 -13.45 15.15
C ALA A 195 14.29 -13.22 16.64
N ARG A 196 15.29 -13.40 17.52
CA ARG A 196 15.14 -13.18 18.97
C ARG A 196 14.89 -11.71 19.30
N GLU A 197 15.61 -10.81 18.64
CA GLU A 197 15.50 -9.37 18.85
C GLU A 197 14.13 -8.83 18.38
N ARG A 198 13.66 -9.27 17.21
CA ARG A 198 12.31 -8.94 16.71
C ARG A 198 11.21 -9.39 17.66
N LYS A 199 11.31 -10.62 18.19
CA LYS A 199 10.37 -11.16 19.19
C LYS A 199 10.33 -10.28 20.45
N ARG A 200 11.50 -9.78 20.89
CA ARG A 200 11.62 -8.90 22.06
C ARG A 200 10.98 -7.52 21.82
N ARG A 201 11.03 -7.00 20.57
CA ARG A 201 10.43 -5.72 20.19
C ARG A 201 8.92 -5.83 19.82
N GLY A 202 8.34 -7.03 19.85
CA GLY A 202 6.95 -7.24 19.40
C GLY A 202 6.74 -6.98 17.90
N GLU A 203 7.82 -6.95 17.10
CA GLU A 203 7.76 -6.73 15.67
C GLU A 203 7.47 -8.04 14.94
N VAL A 204 6.43 -8.05 14.11
CA VAL A 204 6.11 -9.17 13.23
C VAL A 204 6.54 -8.84 11.81
N ALA A 205 7.27 -9.74 11.17
CA ALA A 205 7.62 -9.59 9.76
C ALA A 205 6.34 -9.64 8.90
N LYS A 206 6.25 -8.79 7.86
CA LYS A 206 5.03 -8.66 7.03
C LYS A 206 4.58 -9.98 6.40
N ASP A 207 5.51 -10.87 6.07
CA ASP A 207 5.25 -12.20 5.53
C ASP A 207 4.59 -13.15 6.54
N ARG A 208 4.87 -12.95 7.84
CA ARG A 208 4.35 -13.76 8.96
C ARG A 208 3.27 -13.05 9.77
N ALA A 209 3.00 -11.77 9.50
CA ALA A 209 1.98 -11.02 10.19
C ALA A 209 0.61 -11.67 9.97
N PRO A 210 -0.20 -11.81 11.03
CA PRO A 210 -1.59 -12.23 10.90
C PRO A 210 -2.29 -11.35 9.88
N LYS A 211 -3.07 -11.97 9.01
CA LYS A 211 -3.89 -11.29 8.02
C LYS A 211 -5.33 -11.38 8.49
N PHE A 212 -6.11 -10.36 8.19
CA PHE A 212 -7.53 -10.39 8.47
C PHE A 212 -8.30 -9.45 7.53
N SER A 213 -9.59 -9.56 7.55
CA SER A 213 -10.55 -8.68 6.91
C SER A 213 -11.75 -8.48 7.85
N PHE A 214 -12.87 -8.00 7.32
CA PHE A 214 -14.12 -7.91 8.06
C PHE A 214 -15.25 -8.63 7.33
N ASP A 215 -16.34 -8.90 8.04
CA ASP A 215 -17.53 -9.60 7.56
C ASP A 215 -18.13 -8.98 6.28
N GLU A 216 -18.19 -7.64 6.18
CA GLU A 216 -18.66 -6.89 5.02
C GLU A 216 -17.52 -6.19 4.25
N GLY A 217 -16.30 -6.74 4.32
CA GLY A 217 -15.14 -6.22 3.60
C GLY A 217 -14.38 -5.14 4.36
N LEU A 218 -13.27 -4.70 3.76
CA LEU A 218 -12.38 -3.72 4.39
C LEU A 218 -13.02 -2.33 4.54
N GLN A 219 -14.05 -2.01 3.76
CA GLN A 219 -14.80 -0.74 3.85
C GLN A 219 -15.44 -0.53 5.22
N VAL A 220 -15.69 -1.59 5.97
CA VAL A 220 -16.20 -1.54 7.35
C VAL A 220 -15.37 -0.63 8.24
N LEU A 221 -14.04 -0.65 8.11
CA LEU A 221 -13.15 0.15 8.96
C LEU A 221 -13.25 1.66 8.70
N PRO A 222 -13.09 2.18 7.46
CA PRO A 222 -13.28 3.61 7.22
C PRO A 222 -14.71 4.10 7.49
N ASP A 223 -15.73 3.28 7.24
CA ASP A 223 -17.13 3.66 7.54
C ASP A 223 -17.37 3.78 9.05
N THR A 224 -16.85 2.85 9.84
CA THR A 224 -16.92 2.92 11.30
C THR A 224 -16.19 4.14 11.86
N LEU A 225 -14.99 4.42 11.36
CA LEU A 225 -14.24 5.63 11.76
C LEU A 225 -15.00 6.91 11.42
N ALA A 226 -15.60 6.99 10.22
CA ALA A 226 -16.40 8.13 9.81
C ALA A 226 -17.66 8.29 10.69
N ALA A 227 -18.36 7.20 11.01
CA ALA A 227 -19.51 7.22 11.90
C ALA A 227 -19.14 7.74 13.31
N LEU A 228 -18.00 7.31 13.88
CA LEU A 228 -17.51 7.79 15.17
C LEU A 228 -17.07 9.27 15.14
N LEU A 229 -16.63 9.76 14.00
CA LEU A 229 -16.26 11.15 13.78
C LEU A 229 -17.50 12.04 13.56
N GLY A 230 -18.57 11.50 12.97
CA GLY A 230 -19.82 12.22 12.71
C GLY A 230 -19.60 13.48 11.85
N ASP A 231 -20.20 14.57 12.29
CA ASP A 231 -20.16 15.88 11.56
C ASP A 231 -18.76 16.46 11.35
N SER A 232 -17.74 15.87 11.99
CA SER A 232 -16.35 16.27 11.76
C SER A 232 -15.85 15.89 10.35
N VAL A 233 -16.53 14.98 9.63
CA VAL A 233 -16.18 14.58 8.27
C VAL A 233 -17.03 15.37 7.26
N LYS A 234 -16.36 16.12 6.40
CA LYS A 234 -16.99 16.93 5.34
C LYS A 234 -16.67 16.32 3.98
N LEU A 235 -17.63 15.59 3.43
CA LEU A 235 -17.56 15.04 2.07
C LEU A 235 -17.86 16.10 1.02
N ASN A 236 -17.50 15.83 -0.25
CA ASN A 236 -17.66 16.75 -1.37
C ASN A 236 -17.06 18.15 -1.08
N THR A 237 -16.02 18.20 -0.25
CA THR A 237 -15.42 19.45 0.23
C THR A 237 -13.91 19.45 -0.07
N PRO A 238 -13.53 19.60 -1.36
CA PRO A 238 -12.13 19.68 -1.75
C PRO A 238 -11.51 20.96 -1.19
N VAL A 239 -10.35 20.83 -0.55
CA VAL A 239 -9.53 21.99 -0.15
C VAL A 239 -8.77 22.48 -1.36
N THR A 240 -8.95 23.75 -1.70
CA THR A 240 -8.31 24.39 -2.85
C THR A 240 -7.08 25.20 -2.46
N LYS A 241 -7.08 25.79 -1.24
CA LYS A 241 -5.98 26.64 -0.78
C LYS A 241 -5.79 26.52 0.72
N LEU A 242 -4.54 26.65 1.15
CA LEU A 242 -4.14 26.84 2.54
C LEU A 242 -3.37 28.14 2.68
N THR A 243 -3.70 28.93 3.69
CA THR A 243 -2.98 30.16 3.99
C THR A 243 -2.49 30.12 5.43
N GLN A 244 -1.17 30.22 5.63
CA GLN A 244 -0.58 30.33 6.97
C GLN A 244 -0.67 31.77 7.45
N GLY A 245 -1.24 31.98 8.63
CA GLY A 245 -1.29 33.28 9.32
C GLY A 245 -0.59 33.21 10.68
N ALA A 246 -0.56 34.32 11.39
CA ALA A 246 0.08 34.42 12.70
C ALA A 246 -0.50 33.41 13.72
N ASP A 247 -1.82 33.18 13.69
CA ASP A 247 -2.55 32.37 14.66
C ASP A 247 -2.91 30.96 14.17
N GLY A 248 -2.33 30.51 13.06
CA GLY A 248 -2.61 29.19 12.49
C GLY A 248 -2.87 29.19 10.98
N TRP A 249 -3.82 28.38 10.54
CA TRP A 249 -4.08 28.09 9.14
C TRP A 249 -5.52 28.46 8.73
N MET A 250 -5.67 29.12 7.62
CA MET A 250 -6.95 29.27 6.92
C MET A 250 -7.06 28.20 5.85
N VAL A 251 -8.08 27.39 5.91
CA VAL A 251 -8.44 26.36 4.93
C VAL A 251 -9.56 26.91 4.05
N THR A 252 -9.33 27.02 2.75
CA THR A 252 -10.29 27.51 1.76
C THR A 252 -10.88 26.35 0.97
N THR A 253 -12.21 26.30 0.90
CA THR A 253 -13.02 25.36 0.13
C THR A 253 -14.08 26.11 -0.66
N ALA A 254 -14.81 25.43 -1.54
CA ALA A 254 -15.96 26.05 -2.23
C ALA A 254 -17.08 26.46 -1.28
N ALA A 255 -17.17 25.84 -0.09
CA ALA A 255 -18.17 26.17 0.93
C ALA A 255 -17.78 27.38 1.83
N GLY A 256 -16.57 27.92 1.64
CA GLY A 256 -16.04 29.03 2.43
C GLY A 256 -14.70 28.74 3.07
N GLU A 257 -14.33 29.56 4.05
CA GLU A 257 -13.05 29.51 4.75
C GLU A 257 -13.23 29.09 6.21
N ALA A 258 -12.31 28.28 6.72
CA ALA A 258 -12.29 27.85 8.11
C ALA A 258 -10.89 27.97 8.69
N ARG A 259 -10.79 28.44 9.97
CA ARG A 259 -9.52 28.62 10.66
C ARG A 259 -9.19 27.42 11.55
N HIS A 260 -7.96 26.94 11.46
CA HIS A 260 -7.44 25.83 12.24
C HIS A 260 -6.06 26.16 12.82
N SER A 261 -5.72 25.54 13.96
CA SER A 261 -4.39 25.69 14.58
C SER A 261 -3.30 24.91 13.87
N ALA A 262 -3.66 23.83 13.19
CA ALA A 262 -2.75 23.00 12.41
C ALA A 262 -3.48 22.31 11.26
N VAL A 263 -2.69 21.81 10.29
CA VAL A 263 -3.14 21.05 9.13
C VAL A 263 -2.37 19.74 9.04
N ILE A 264 -3.08 18.63 8.83
CA ILE A 264 -2.50 17.34 8.47
C ILE A 264 -2.94 17.02 7.04
N TYR A 265 -1.98 16.89 6.14
CA TYR A 265 -2.25 16.42 4.78
C TYR A 265 -2.10 14.90 4.69
N CYS A 266 -3.21 14.22 4.38
CA CYS A 266 -3.32 12.75 4.24
C CYS A 266 -3.80 12.33 2.85
N GLY A 267 -3.78 13.23 1.87
CA GLY A 267 -4.10 12.93 0.47
C GLY A 267 -2.98 12.20 -0.25
N THR A 268 -2.99 12.25 -1.57
CA THR A 268 -1.96 11.63 -2.42
C THR A 268 -0.84 12.63 -2.76
N ALA A 269 0.37 12.14 -3.06
CA ALA A 269 1.51 13.00 -3.38
C ALA A 269 1.25 13.93 -4.59
N HIS A 270 0.60 13.42 -5.64
CA HIS A 270 0.28 14.22 -6.80
C HIS A 270 -0.76 15.33 -6.50
N LYS A 271 -1.72 15.08 -5.61
CA LYS A 271 -2.66 16.13 -5.16
C LYS A 271 -2.00 17.12 -4.21
N LEU A 272 -1.00 16.70 -3.43
CA LEU A 272 -0.18 17.61 -2.65
C LEU A 272 0.58 18.60 -3.53
N ALA A 273 1.11 18.12 -4.67
CA ALA A 273 1.80 18.97 -5.64
C ALA A 273 0.89 20.03 -6.29
N GLU A 274 -0.42 19.76 -6.36
CA GLU A 274 -1.43 20.66 -6.93
C GLU A 274 -1.99 21.66 -5.88
N LEU A 275 -1.72 21.42 -4.57
CA LEU A 275 -2.30 22.22 -3.49
C LEU A 275 -1.65 23.61 -3.41
N GLN A 276 -2.48 24.66 -3.48
CA GLN A 276 -2.01 26.01 -3.28
C GLN A 276 -1.77 26.30 -1.80
N VAL A 277 -0.52 26.67 -1.45
CA VAL A 277 -0.15 27.03 -0.07
C VAL A 277 0.53 28.40 -0.06
N VAL A 278 0.01 29.32 0.75
CA VAL A 278 0.46 30.73 0.83
C VAL A 278 0.90 31.07 2.26
N GLY A 279 1.90 31.93 2.38
CA GLY A 279 2.40 32.41 3.69
C GLY A 279 3.22 31.41 4.46
N ALA A 280 3.60 30.27 3.87
CA ALA A 280 4.36 29.20 4.51
C ALA A 280 5.83 29.21 4.02
N PRO A 281 6.81 29.73 4.80
CA PRO A 281 8.19 29.90 4.35
C PRO A 281 8.87 28.62 3.89
N GLY A 282 8.62 27.50 4.55
CA GLY A 282 9.18 26.20 4.19
C GLY A 282 8.61 25.59 2.90
N ILE A 283 7.54 26.16 2.35
CA ILE A 283 6.89 25.71 1.11
C ILE A 283 7.23 26.67 -0.05
N ALA A 284 7.50 27.94 0.23
CA ALA A 284 7.95 28.91 -0.76
C ALA A 284 9.41 28.64 -1.17
N ARG A 285 9.73 28.55 -2.47
CA ARG A 285 11.13 28.54 -2.92
C ARG A 285 11.75 29.91 -2.70
N GLN A 286 12.90 29.97 -2.03
CA GLN A 286 13.75 31.17 -1.98
C GLN A 286 14.37 31.39 -3.39
N GLY A 287 14.15 32.56 -3.99
CA GLY A 287 15.02 33.03 -5.09
C GLY A 287 14.38 33.30 -6.45
N SER A 288 13.09 33.60 -6.56
CA SER A 288 12.50 34.04 -7.83
C SER A 288 11.75 35.36 -7.69
N ALA A 289 12.51 36.46 -7.68
CA ALA A 289 11.93 37.77 -7.99
C ALA A 289 11.49 37.75 -9.48
N GLY A 290 10.19 37.66 -9.75
CA GLY A 290 9.62 37.86 -11.08
C GLY A 290 8.90 36.70 -11.76
N ILE A 291 8.83 35.50 -11.16
CA ILE A 291 8.02 34.38 -11.70
C ILE A 291 6.79 34.19 -10.80
N GLN A 292 5.61 33.97 -11.41
CA GLN A 292 4.35 33.82 -10.68
C GLN A 292 4.51 32.79 -9.55
N ALA A 293 4.13 33.17 -8.33
CA ALA A 293 4.33 32.42 -7.08
C ALA A 293 3.73 30.99 -7.10
N GLU A 294 2.86 30.68 -8.05
CA GLU A 294 2.19 29.39 -8.21
C GLU A 294 3.10 28.28 -8.75
N GLN A 295 4.15 28.62 -9.52
CA GLN A 295 5.04 27.63 -10.16
C GLN A 295 6.28 27.29 -9.32
N CYS A 296 6.49 27.93 -8.18
CA CYS A 296 7.71 27.81 -7.37
C CYS A 296 7.52 27.13 -6.01
N SER A 297 6.40 26.44 -5.77
CA SER A 297 6.20 25.73 -4.51
C SER A 297 7.10 24.49 -4.39
N ALA A 298 7.71 24.30 -3.20
CA ALA A 298 8.43 23.08 -2.88
C ALA A 298 7.55 21.82 -2.99
N LEU A 299 6.22 21.98 -2.85
CA LEU A 299 5.25 20.89 -3.01
C LEU A 299 5.20 20.36 -4.45
N HIS A 300 5.53 21.18 -5.45
CA HIS A 300 5.53 20.74 -6.85
C HIS A 300 6.51 19.58 -7.10
N ALA A 301 7.60 19.48 -6.33
CA ALA A 301 8.53 18.36 -6.42
C ALA A 301 7.86 16.99 -6.21
N PHE A 302 6.75 16.92 -5.47
CA PHE A 302 6.03 15.67 -5.26
C PHE A 302 5.28 15.17 -6.50
N SER A 303 5.12 16.00 -7.55
CA SER A 303 4.62 15.56 -8.86
C SER A 303 5.56 14.56 -9.55
N GLU A 304 6.84 14.58 -9.20
CA GLU A 304 7.85 13.65 -9.72
C GLU A 304 7.74 12.24 -9.13
N ILE A 305 6.98 12.07 -8.03
CA ILE A 305 6.72 10.74 -7.47
C ILE A 305 5.81 9.99 -8.46
N ARG A 306 6.38 8.97 -9.07
CA ARG A 306 5.68 8.17 -10.08
C ARG A 306 4.58 7.31 -9.44
N HIS A 307 3.43 7.29 -10.10
CA HIS A 307 2.27 6.46 -9.74
C HIS A 307 1.78 5.76 -11.00
N PRO A 308 2.19 4.52 -11.28
CA PRO A 308 1.72 3.80 -12.45
C PRO A 308 0.23 3.48 -12.36
N PRO A 309 -0.48 3.42 -13.49
CA PRO A 309 -1.89 3.02 -13.50
C PRO A 309 -2.03 1.51 -13.22
N VAL A 310 -3.10 1.16 -12.50
CA VAL A 310 -3.44 -0.24 -12.21
C VAL A 310 -4.94 -0.43 -12.37
N ALA A 311 -5.34 -1.49 -13.06
CA ALA A 311 -6.71 -1.97 -13.08
C ALA A 311 -6.86 -3.16 -12.12
N SER A 312 -7.90 -3.11 -11.29
CA SER A 312 -8.36 -4.22 -10.46
C SER A 312 -9.58 -4.85 -11.12
N VAL A 313 -9.46 -6.11 -11.52
CA VAL A 313 -10.51 -6.87 -12.22
C VAL A 313 -10.97 -7.99 -11.30
N VAL A 314 -12.20 -7.88 -10.79
CA VAL A 314 -12.81 -8.89 -9.91
C VAL A 314 -13.80 -9.71 -10.71
N LEU A 315 -13.55 -11.02 -10.78
CA LEU A 315 -14.34 -11.98 -11.53
C LEU A 315 -14.87 -13.08 -10.62
N GLY A 316 -16.15 -13.43 -10.81
CA GLY A 316 -16.76 -14.59 -10.20
C GLY A 316 -16.90 -15.73 -11.22
N PHE A 317 -16.66 -16.97 -10.80
CA PHE A 317 -16.84 -18.17 -11.61
C PHE A 317 -17.53 -19.27 -10.81
N ARG A 318 -18.27 -20.16 -11.47
CA ARG A 318 -18.68 -21.41 -10.86
C ARG A 318 -17.45 -22.24 -10.51
N ARG A 319 -17.52 -22.97 -9.40
CA ARG A 319 -16.40 -23.81 -8.97
C ARG A 319 -15.97 -24.84 -10.02
N GLU A 320 -16.94 -25.42 -10.71
CA GLU A 320 -16.74 -26.42 -11.76
C GLU A 320 -16.07 -25.86 -13.01
N ASP A 321 -16.17 -24.56 -13.25
CA ASP A 321 -15.56 -23.85 -14.37
C ASP A 321 -14.07 -23.52 -14.13
N VAL A 322 -13.51 -23.82 -12.94
CA VAL A 322 -12.13 -23.56 -12.58
C VAL A 322 -11.43 -24.88 -12.25
N ALA A 323 -10.53 -25.34 -13.12
CA ALA A 323 -9.82 -26.60 -12.90
C ALA A 323 -8.86 -26.57 -11.72
N HIS A 324 -8.18 -25.43 -11.50
CA HIS A 324 -7.30 -25.24 -10.35
C HIS A 324 -8.11 -25.16 -9.04
N PRO A 325 -7.70 -25.82 -7.95
CA PRO A 325 -8.44 -25.84 -6.68
C PRO A 325 -8.56 -24.48 -5.99
N CYS A 326 -7.76 -23.49 -6.37
CA CYS A 326 -7.68 -22.15 -5.75
C CYS A 326 -7.52 -22.21 -4.21
N ASN A 327 -6.88 -23.27 -3.70
CA ASN A 327 -6.71 -23.57 -2.26
C ASN A 327 -5.54 -22.79 -1.63
N GLY A 328 -5.48 -21.48 -1.82
CA GLY A 328 -4.40 -20.65 -1.34
C GLY A 328 -4.75 -19.18 -1.31
N PHE A 329 -3.74 -18.36 -1.02
CA PHE A 329 -3.86 -16.90 -1.02
C PHE A 329 -4.07 -16.35 -2.44
N GLY A 330 -3.35 -16.93 -3.40
CA GLY A 330 -3.31 -16.47 -4.77
C GLY A 330 -1.96 -16.76 -5.42
N MET A 331 -1.80 -16.23 -6.62
CA MET A 331 -0.57 -16.40 -7.41
C MET A 331 0.02 -15.07 -7.85
N LEU A 332 1.35 -15.00 -7.84
CA LEU A 332 2.14 -13.91 -8.40
C LEU A 332 2.77 -14.36 -9.72
N ILE A 333 2.92 -13.43 -10.64
CA ILE A 333 3.36 -13.76 -12.00
C ILE A 333 4.65 -13.01 -12.33
N PRO A 334 5.78 -13.73 -12.48
CA PRO A 334 7.02 -13.16 -12.96
C PRO A 334 6.89 -12.66 -14.40
N LYS A 335 7.55 -11.54 -14.70
CA LYS A 335 7.56 -10.96 -16.06
C LYS A 335 8.04 -11.95 -17.12
N ILE A 336 9.01 -12.79 -16.76
CA ILE A 336 9.61 -13.79 -17.67
C ILE A 336 8.60 -14.83 -18.19
N GLU A 337 7.48 -15.04 -17.48
CA GLU A 337 6.43 -15.98 -17.91
C GLU A 337 5.53 -15.45 -19.03
N GLY A 338 5.62 -14.15 -19.36
CA GLY A 338 5.00 -13.53 -20.54
C GLY A 338 3.51 -13.22 -20.44
N PHE A 339 2.88 -13.40 -19.28
CA PHE A 339 1.49 -13.03 -19.03
C PHE A 339 1.30 -11.53 -18.87
N LYS A 340 0.09 -11.05 -19.08
CA LYS A 340 -0.28 -9.63 -19.02
C LYS A 340 -0.79 -9.20 -17.63
N ILE A 341 -1.26 -10.14 -16.83
CA ILE A 341 -1.68 -9.90 -15.46
C ILE A 341 -0.47 -9.92 -14.50
N LEU A 342 -0.56 -9.15 -13.40
CA LEU A 342 0.51 -9.08 -12.38
C LEU A 342 0.38 -10.19 -11.34
N GLY A 343 -0.83 -10.64 -11.09
CA GLY A 343 -1.17 -11.67 -10.12
C GLY A 343 -2.66 -11.73 -9.87
N THR A 344 -3.08 -12.78 -9.18
CA THR A 344 -4.49 -13.03 -8.85
C THR A 344 -4.62 -13.50 -7.41
N ILE A 345 -5.51 -12.88 -6.65
CA ILE A 345 -5.90 -13.28 -5.29
C ILE A 345 -7.12 -14.19 -5.38
N PHE A 346 -7.09 -15.30 -4.66
CA PHE A 346 -8.22 -16.23 -4.53
C PHE A 346 -9.11 -15.78 -3.37
N SER A 347 -9.84 -14.68 -3.57
CA SER A 347 -10.52 -13.92 -2.51
C SER A 347 -11.52 -14.76 -1.72
N SER A 348 -12.28 -15.63 -2.38
CA SER A 348 -13.27 -16.54 -1.73
C SER A 348 -12.61 -17.69 -0.99
N SER A 349 -11.37 -18.02 -1.27
CA SER A 349 -10.62 -19.03 -0.52
C SER A 349 -10.00 -18.46 0.76
N LEU A 350 -9.67 -17.16 0.74
CA LEU A 350 -9.13 -16.47 1.91
C LEU A 350 -10.17 -16.23 2.99
N PHE A 351 -11.32 -15.72 2.60
CA PHE A 351 -12.35 -15.33 3.57
C PHE A 351 -13.72 -15.91 3.16
N PRO A 352 -14.53 -16.35 4.14
CA PRO A 352 -15.91 -16.74 3.86
C PRO A 352 -16.67 -15.54 3.30
N ASN A 353 -17.83 -15.80 2.71
CA ASN A 353 -18.77 -14.79 2.17
C ASN A 353 -18.26 -13.89 1.04
N ARG A 354 -17.13 -14.22 0.40
CA ARG A 354 -16.62 -13.48 -0.78
C ARG A 354 -17.27 -13.95 -2.08
N ALA A 355 -17.89 -15.12 -2.11
CA ALA A 355 -18.64 -15.68 -3.23
C ALA A 355 -19.89 -16.40 -2.77
N PRO A 356 -20.91 -16.57 -3.64
CA PRO A 356 -22.00 -17.49 -3.39
C PRO A 356 -21.50 -18.93 -3.24
N ALA A 357 -22.29 -19.79 -2.62
CA ALA A 357 -21.98 -21.22 -2.52
C ALA A 357 -21.70 -21.81 -3.91
N GLY A 358 -20.69 -22.64 -4.03
CA GLY A 358 -20.29 -23.24 -5.30
C GLY A 358 -19.61 -22.30 -6.30
N HIS A 359 -19.16 -21.11 -5.86
CA HIS A 359 -18.48 -20.17 -6.72
C HIS A 359 -17.11 -19.75 -6.16
N HIS A 360 -16.27 -19.21 -7.04
CA HIS A 360 -15.01 -18.52 -6.69
C HIS A 360 -15.09 -17.04 -7.00
N THR A 361 -14.38 -16.23 -6.21
CA THR A 361 -14.04 -14.83 -6.51
C THR A 361 -12.55 -14.72 -6.69
N LEU A 362 -12.15 -14.21 -7.85
CA LEU A 362 -10.76 -13.98 -8.25
C LEU A 362 -10.56 -12.47 -8.42
N THR A 363 -9.60 -11.89 -7.69
CA THR A 363 -9.21 -10.48 -7.83
C THR A 363 -7.87 -10.40 -8.54
N THR A 364 -7.85 -9.87 -9.76
CA THR A 364 -6.69 -9.86 -10.64
C THR A 364 -6.26 -8.42 -10.94
N TYR A 365 -4.95 -8.19 -10.99
CA TYR A 365 -4.38 -6.87 -11.26
C TYR A 365 -3.68 -6.82 -12.60
N VAL A 366 -3.89 -5.71 -13.34
CA VAL A 366 -3.31 -5.45 -14.68
C VAL A 366 -2.68 -4.07 -14.69
N GLY A 367 -1.59 -3.88 -15.43
CA GLY A 367 -0.92 -2.59 -15.58
C GLY A 367 0.38 -2.46 -14.80
N GLY A 368 0.48 -1.46 -13.91
CA GLY A 368 1.70 -1.15 -13.17
C GLY A 368 2.82 -0.62 -14.05
N GLU A 369 4.05 -0.68 -13.56
CA GLU A 369 5.25 -0.32 -14.35
C GLU A 369 5.52 -1.29 -15.51
N ARG A 370 4.92 -2.49 -15.46
CA ARG A 370 5.17 -3.55 -16.46
C ARG A 370 4.42 -3.29 -17.75
N TYR A 371 3.15 -2.92 -17.68
CA TYR A 371 2.24 -2.72 -18.82
C TYR A 371 1.25 -1.58 -18.51
N PRO A 372 1.72 -0.34 -18.31
CA PRO A 372 0.86 0.76 -17.86
C PRO A 372 -0.30 1.04 -18.83
N GLU A 373 -0.07 0.85 -20.13
CA GLU A 373 -1.07 1.04 -21.18
C GLU A 373 -2.25 0.08 -21.05
N LEU A 374 -2.03 -1.14 -20.58
CA LEU A 374 -3.09 -2.14 -20.43
C LEU A 374 -4.12 -1.77 -19.37
N ALA A 375 -3.72 -1.04 -18.32
CA ALA A 375 -4.64 -0.63 -17.26
C ALA A 375 -5.72 0.34 -17.76
N SER A 376 -5.50 0.99 -18.89
CA SER A 376 -6.43 1.97 -19.50
C SER A 376 -7.32 1.39 -20.59
N LEU A 377 -7.27 0.09 -20.83
CA LEU A 377 -8.13 -0.58 -21.78
C LEU A 377 -9.61 -0.48 -21.36
N PRO A 378 -10.56 -0.51 -22.31
CA PRO A 378 -11.98 -0.66 -22.01
C PRO A 378 -12.25 -1.88 -21.12
N HIS A 379 -13.24 -1.77 -20.22
CA HIS A 379 -13.52 -2.80 -19.20
C HIS A 379 -13.72 -4.21 -19.81
N ASP A 380 -14.44 -4.33 -20.91
CA ASP A 380 -14.66 -5.64 -21.55
C ASP A 380 -13.36 -6.23 -22.11
N GLN A 381 -12.45 -5.40 -22.61
CA GLN A 381 -11.13 -5.84 -23.06
C GLN A 381 -10.25 -6.28 -21.88
N LEU A 382 -10.31 -5.56 -20.74
CA LEU A 382 -9.63 -5.97 -19.51
C LEU A 382 -10.15 -7.32 -19.00
N VAL A 383 -11.46 -7.52 -19.01
CA VAL A 383 -12.07 -8.80 -18.63
C VAL A 383 -11.61 -9.93 -19.56
N SER A 384 -11.64 -9.72 -20.88
CA SER A 384 -11.16 -10.71 -21.87
C SER A 384 -9.70 -11.06 -21.64
N LEU A 385 -8.82 -10.05 -21.53
CA LEU A 385 -7.39 -10.23 -21.28
C LEU A 385 -7.12 -11.06 -20.02
N VAL A 386 -7.83 -10.74 -18.92
CA VAL A 386 -7.70 -11.48 -17.65
C VAL A 386 -8.21 -12.93 -17.83
N CYS A 387 -9.34 -13.14 -18.49
CA CYS A 387 -9.87 -14.48 -18.73
C CYS A 387 -8.92 -15.33 -19.58
N ASP A 388 -8.28 -14.76 -20.59
CA ASP A 388 -7.33 -15.46 -21.47
C ASP A 388 -6.10 -15.95 -20.69
N ASP A 389 -5.51 -15.09 -19.86
CA ASP A 389 -4.38 -15.46 -18.98
C ASP A 389 -4.80 -16.51 -17.93
N LEU A 390 -5.94 -16.31 -17.28
CA LEU A 390 -6.45 -17.23 -16.25
C LEU A 390 -6.89 -18.58 -16.84
N LYS A 391 -7.33 -18.61 -18.11
CA LYS A 391 -7.62 -19.87 -18.83
C LYS A 391 -6.38 -20.76 -18.91
N ILE A 392 -5.23 -20.18 -19.19
CA ILE A 392 -3.96 -20.91 -19.25
C ILE A 392 -3.53 -21.32 -17.83
N LEU A 393 -3.61 -20.40 -16.88
CA LEU A 393 -3.05 -20.56 -15.53
C LEU A 393 -3.91 -21.42 -14.61
N LEU A 394 -5.23 -21.26 -14.66
CA LEU A 394 -6.17 -21.92 -13.75
C LEU A 394 -7.11 -22.91 -14.45
N GLY A 395 -6.98 -23.06 -15.77
CA GLY A 395 -7.86 -23.92 -16.56
C GLY A 395 -9.31 -23.46 -16.53
N LEU A 396 -9.54 -22.13 -16.67
CA LEU A 396 -10.90 -21.59 -16.72
C LEU A 396 -11.67 -22.11 -17.91
N ARG A 397 -12.97 -22.39 -17.69
CA ARG A 397 -13.97 -22.75 -18.69
C ARG A 397 -15.19 -21.83 -18.51
N GLY A 398 -15.89 -21.57 -19.59
CA GLY A 398 -17.10 -20.73 -19.51
C GLY A 398 -16.82 -19.23 -19.33
N GLN A 399 -17.87 -18.50 -18.97
CA GLN A 399 -17.87 -17.04 -18.79
C GLN A 399 -17.98 -16.69 -17.29
N PRO A 400 -17.44 -15.53 -16.86
CA PRO A 400 -17.60 -15.09 -15.49
C PRO A 400 -19.08 -14.79 -15.16
N THR A 401 -19.55 -15.29 -14.02
CA THR A 401 -20.90 -15.05 -13.49
C THR A 401 -21.01 -13.71 -12.75
N PHE A 402 -19.88 -13.12 -12.38
CA PHE A 402 -19.75 -11.78 -11.82
C PHE A 402 -18.54 -11.10 -12.43
N ARG A 403 -18.66 -9.81 -12.72
CA ARG A 403 -17.56 -8.99 -13.20
C ARG A 403 -17.63 -7.57 -12.65
N HIS A 404 -16.51 -7.07 -12.17
CA HIS A 404 -16.35 -5.68 -11.77
C HIS A 404 -14.93 -5.22 -12.04
N VAL A 405 -14.78 -4.03 -12.60
CA VAL A 405 -13.48 -3.45 -12.96
C VAL A 405 -13.37 -2.05 -12.36
N VAL A 406 -12.25 -1.78 -11.68
CA VAL A 406 -11.89 -0.45 -11.21
C VAL A 406 -10.51 -0.10 -11.72
N VAL A 407 -10.36 1.08 -12.32
CA VAL A 407 -9.09 1.59 -12.81
C VAL A 407 -8.60 2.71 -11.87
N TYR A 408 -7.37 2.59 -11.43
CA TYR A 408 -6.63 3.61 -10.69
C TYR A 408 -5.60 4.24 -11.64
N PRO A 409 -5.87 5.43 -12.23
CA PRO A 409 -4.94 6.05 -13.18
C PRO A 409 -3.59 6.41 -12.55
N ARG A 410 -3.58 6.65 -11.25
CA ARG A 410 -2.40 6.92 -10.42
C ARG A 410 -2.51 6.08 -9.15
N ALA A 411 -1.98 4.85 -9.18
CA ALA A 411 -2.19 3.88 -8.11
C ALA A 411 -1.17 4.03 -6.96
N ILE A 412 -0.10 3.26 -6.97
CA ILE A 412 0.81 3.12 -5.83
C ILE A 412 2.04 4.02 -6.05
N PRO A 413 2.44 4.87 -5.07
CA PRO A 413 3.66 5.66 -5.19
C PRO A 413 4.88 4.76 -5.27
N GLN A 414 5.73 5.00 -6.27
CA GLN A 414 6.94 4.21 -6.48
C GLN A 414 8.10 4.81 -5.68
N TYR A 415 8.58 4.06 -4.71
CA TYR A 415 9.75 4.42 -3.91
C TYR A 415 11.04 4.07 -4.66
N ASN A 416 11.27 4.76 -5.79
CA ASN A 416 12.42 4.52 -6.66
C ASN A 416 13.74 4.97 -6.01
N VAL A 417 14.86 4.53 -6.56
CA VAL A 417 16.20 5.04 -6.20
C VAL A 417 16.19 6.57 -6.25
N GLY A 418 16.71 7.20 -5.21
CA GLY A 418 16.64 8.65 -5.01
C GLY A 418 15.37 9.14 -4.28
N TYR A 419 14.50 8.23 -3.78
CA TYR A 419 13.30 8.63 -3.05
C TYR A 419 13.60 9.38 -1.74
N GLY A 420 14.80 9.21 -1.19
CA GLY A 420 15.27 9.89 0.02
C GLY A 420 15.05 11.40 -0.03
N ARG A 421 15.31 12.03 -1.19
CA ARG A 421 15.12 13.48 -1.40
C ARG A 421 13.72 13.96 -1.08
N PHE A 422 12.68 13.15 -1.36
CA PHE A 422 11.30 13.51 -1.04
C PHE A 422 11.03 13.40 0.47
N LYS A 423 11.59 12.39 1.15
CA LYS A 423 11.48 12.26 2.61
C LYS A 423 12.19 13.40 3.34
N ASP A 424 13.36 13.80 2.86
CA ASP A 424 14.10 14.94 3.38
C ASP A 424 13.32 16.24 3.15
N LEU A 425 12.74 16.41 1.96
CA LEU A 425 11.89 17.56 1.65
C LEU A 425 10.65 17.62 2.54
N MET A 426 9.96 16.48 2.78
CA MET A 426 8.83 16.42 3.70
C MET A 426 9.23 16.84 5.10
N THR A 427 10.38 16.37 5.58
CA THR A 427 10.92 16.72 6.90
C THR A 427 11.26 18.21 6.97
N LYS A 428 11.91 18.74 5.95
CA LYS A 428 12.24 20.17 5.85
C LYS A 428 10.98 21.02 5.89
N ILE A 429 9.96 20.69 5.07
CA ILE A 429 8.69 21.42 5.05
C ILE A 429 8.04 21.45 6.44
N GLU A 430 7.98 20.32 7.14
CA GLU A 430 7.38 20.26 8.48
C GLU A 430 8.15 21.10 9.52
N VAL A 431 9.48 21.14 9.45
CA VAL A 431 10.32 21.94 10.34
C VAL A 431 10.16 23.44 10.07
N GLU A 432 10.20 23.83 8.80
CA GLU A 432 10.14 25.23 8.37
C GLU A 432 8.71 25.80 8.32
N THR A 433 7.69 24.93 8.42
CA THR A 433 6.27 25.30 8.37
C THR A 433 5.53 24.75 9.60
N PRO A 434 5.72 25.35 10.80
CA PRO A 434 5.13 24.86 12.04
C PRO A 434 3.59 24.76 11.97
N GLY A 435 3.07 23.57 12.32
CA GLY A 435 1.64 23.29 12.28
C GLY A 435 1.16 22.69 10.96
N PHE A 436 2.06 22.45 10.01
CA PHE A 436 1.77 21.67 8.80
C PHE A 436 2.42 20.28 8.91
N PHE A 437 1.64 19.23 8.71
CA PHE A 437 2.08 17.83 8.84
C PHE A 437 1.73 17.02 7.61
N LEU A 438 2.63 16.12 7.23
CA LEU A 438 2.46 15.21 6.11
C LEU A 438 2.36 13.76 6.63
N ALA A 439 1.42 12.98 6.10
CA ALA A 439 1.23 11.58 6.46
C ALA A 439 0.61 10.78 5.31
N GLY A 440 0.79 9.47 5.33
CA GLY A 440 0.18 8.57 4.36
C GLY A 440 1.18 7.75 3.55
N HIS A 441 0.65 7.07 2.56
CA HIS A 441 1.36 6.03 1.81
C HIS A 441 2.56 6.54 0.99
N TYR A 442 2.62 7.82 0.64
CA TYR A 442 3.76 8.41 -0.06
C TYR A 442 4.93 8.75 0.88
N ARG A 443 4.74 8.68 2.21
CA ARG A 443 5.74 8.99 3.23
C ARG A 443 6.20 7.76 4.00
N ASP A 444 5.23 6.99 4.55
CA ASP A 444 5.48 6.05 5.64
C ASP A 444 5.32 4.58 5.24
N GLY A 445 4.98 4.31 3.98
CA GLY A 445 4.84 2.95 3.43
C GLY A 445 3.49 2.73 2.76
N VAL A 446 3.50 1.88 1.72
CA VAL A 446 2.39 1.75 0.77
C VAL A 446 1.29 0.78 1.23
N SER A 447 1.53 -0.03 2.28
CA SER A 447 0.52 -0.98 2.74
C SER A 447 -0.58 -0.29 3.54
N LEU A 448 -1.77 -0.91 3.59
CA LEU A 448 -2.88 -0.45 4.42
C LEU A 448 -2.46 -0.30 5.89
N SER A 449 -1.69 -1.26 6.40
CA SER A 449 -1.15 -1.25 7.76
C SER A 449 -0.22 -0.07 8.01
N ASP A 450 0.67 0.24 7.05
CA ASP A 450 1.57 1.38 7.15
C ASP A 450 0.77 2.70 7.18
N SER A 451 -0.31 2.78 6.38
CA SER A 451 -1.20 3.95 6.33
C SER A 451 -1.95 4.18 7.65
N ILE A 452 -2.40 3.12 8.31
CA ILE A 452 -3.02 3.20 9.65
C ILE A 452 -1.99 3.70 10.67
N VAL A 453 -0.80 3.09 10.70
CA VAL A 453 0.28 3.47 11.63
C VAL A 453 0.74 4.90 11.37
N SER A 454 0.81 5.33 10.12
CA SER A 454 1.09 6.73 9.75
C SER A 454 0.07 7.71 10.36
N GLY A 455 -1.24 7.37 10.29
CA GLY A 455 -2.31 8.15 10.90
C GLY A 455 -2.16 8.27 12.43
N ILE A 456 -1.83 7.18 13.11
CA ILE A 456 -1.59 7.19 14.56
C ILE A 456 -0.36 8.03 14.89
N ASN A 457 0.75 7.83 14.18
CA ASN A 457 2.00 8.53 14.44
C ASN A 457 1.88 10.05 14.20
N VAL A 458 1.14 10.47 13.19
CA VAL A 458 0.94 11.92 12.96
C VAL A 458 0.04 12.53 14.01
N ALA A 459 -0.97 11.83 14.52
CA ALA A 459 -1.78 12.28 15.64
C ALA A 459 -0.93 12.47 16.91
N GLU A 460 -0.02 11.53 17.22
CA GLU A 460 0.92 11.63 18.32
C GLU A 460 1.88 12.84 18.19
N ARG A 461 2.36 13.14 16.95
CA ARG A 461 3.21 14.31 16.68
C ARG A 461 2.47 15.63 16.91
N VAL A 462 1.22 15.71 16.44
CA VAL A 462 0.36 16.89 16.63
C VAL A 462 0.04 17.12 18.11
N GLU A 463 -0.25 16.05 18.87
CA GLU A 463 -0.49 16.14 20.32
C GLU A 463 0.73 16.68 21.06
N LYS A 464 1.93 16.21 20.73
CA LYS A 464 3.17 16.73 21.34
C LYS A 464 3.34 18.23 21.11
N LEU A 465 3.10 18.70 19.89
CA LEU A 465 3.16 20.13 19.58
C LEU A 465 2.11 20.93 20.37
N ALA A 466 0.92 20.35 20.61
CA ALA A 466 -0.15 20.98 21.37
C ALA A 466 0.20 21.17 22.86
N ARG A 467 0.99 20.26 23.43
CA ARG A 467 1.44 20.34 24.84
C ARG A 467 2.62 21.30 25.06
N MET A 468 3.37 21.63 24.01
CA MET A 468 4.55 22.52 24.07
C MET A 468 4.17 24.01 23.88
N ARG A 469 2.95 24.28 23.45
CA ARG A 469 2.36 25.63 23.29
C ARG A 469 1.27 25.87 24.34
#